data_a73679db08dc262b64a5b52a29d096ab
#
_entry.id   a73679db08dc262b64a5b52a29d096ab
#
_cell.length_a   1.000
_cell.length_b   1.000
_cell.length_c   1.000
_cell.angle_alpha   90.00
_cell.angle_beta   90.00
_cell.angle_gamma   90.00
#
_symmetry.space_group_name_H-M   'P 1'
#
loop_
_entity.id
_entity.type
_entity.pdbx_description
1 polymer ?
#
loop_
_entity_poly.entity_id
_entity_poly.type
_entity_poly.pdbx_seq_one_letter_code
_entity_poly.pdbx_strand_id
1 'polypeptide(L)'
;MALNINGRMKVKTLRADFKKEFGLTLRVYDGRSFADDDSTLAAIRKGDSKGGEFGPRKNTKVGNLEDKIMEMFGIKTQVAGSDDSYLCNNDLTLAGALEADQNKMEKKSKKS
;
A
#
# COMPACT_ATOMS: atom_id res chain seq x y z
N MET A 1 -13.71 9.08 -1.02
CA MET A 1 -12.68 10.07 -1.37
C MET A 1 -11.44 9.35 -1.88
N ALA A 2 -10.80 9.93 -2.89
CA ALA A 2 -9.61 9.32 -3.44
C ALA A 2 -8.42 9.51 -2.51
N LEU A 3 -7.62 8.46 -2.37
CA LEU A 3 -6.37 8.53 -1.61
C LEU A 3 -5.34 9.37 -2.38
N ASN A 4 -4.68 10.30 -1.70
CA ASN A 4 -3.58 11.05 -2.27
C ASN A 4 -2.36 10.92 -1.37
N ILE A 5 -1.34 10.21 -1.87
CA ILE A 5 -0.12 9.94 -1.11
C ILE A 5 0.84 11.12 -1.24
N ASN A 6 1.26 11.67 -0.11
CA ASN A 6 2.20 12.80 -0.08
C ASN A 6 3.09 12.73 1.17
N GLY A 7 4.13 13.57 1.19
CA GLY A 7 5.14 13.50 2.25
C GLY A 7 4.68 13.93 3.65
N ARG A 8 3.61 14.70 3.74
CA ARG A 8 3.09 15.15 5.04
C ARG A 8 2.29 14.06 5.75
N MET A 9 1.91 13.03 5.02
CA MET A 9 1.08 11.94 5.51
C MET A 9 1.86 11.07 6.46
N LYS A 10 1.26 10.71 7.60
CA LYS A 10 1.86 9.73 8.52
C LYS A 10 1.68 8.33 7.96
N VAL A 11 2.58 7.43 8.32
CA VAL A 11 2.49 6.02 7.91
C VAL A 11 1.14 5.43 8.28
N LYS A 12 0.67 5.65 9.51
CA LYS A 12 -0.63 5.12 9.96
C LYS A 12 -1.79 5.67 9.13
N THR A 13 -1.73 6.95 8.74
CA THR A 13 -2.77 7.58 7.93
C THR A 13 -2.79 6.95 6.53
N LEU A 14 -1.63 6.78 5.92
CA LEU A 14 -1.52 6.12 4.62
C LEU A 14 -2.10 4.71 4.67
N ARG A 15 -1.75 3.93 5.68
CA ARG A 15 -2.23 2.56 5.81
C ARG A 15 -3.74 2.52 6.03
N ALA A 16 -4.27 3.40 6.88
CA ALA A 16 -5.70 3.46 7.15
C ALA A 16 -6.50 3.89 5.91
N ASP A 17 -6.03 4.93 5.21
CA ASP A 17 -6.69 5.43 4.02
C ASP A 17 -6.63 4.42 2.88
N PHE A 18 -5.50 3.70 2.73
CA PHE A 18 -5.36 2.65 1.73
C PHE A 18 -6.37 1.53 1.99
N LYS A 19 -6.49 1.10 3.24
CA LYS A 19 -7.45 0.07 3.62
C LYS A 19 -8.89 0.50 3.34
N LYS A 20 -9.20 1.74 3.68
CA LYS A 20 -10.54 2.30 3.45
C LYS A 20 -10.86 2.40 1.97
N GLU A 21 -9.90 2.86 1.16
CA GLU A 21 -10.11 3.09 -0.27
C GLU A 21 -10.14 1.78 -1.08
N PHE A 22 -9.22 0.86 -0.78
CA PHE A 22 -9.00 -0.34 -1.60
C PHE A 22 -9.31 -1.66 -0.89
N GLY A 23 -9.58 -1.64 0.40
CA GLY A 23 -9.90 -2.85 1.16
C GLY A 23 -8.71 -3.77 1.37
N LEU A 24 -7.51 -3.34 1.02
CA LEU A 24 -6.28 -4.13 1.11
C LEU A 24 -5.35 -3.52 2.16
N THR A 25 -4.34 -4.30 2.57
CA THR A 25 -3.35 -3.85 3.53
C THR A 25 -2.12 -3.32 2.82
N LEU A 26 -1.63 -2.16 3.23
CA LEU A 26 -0.36 -1.63 2.73
C LEU A 26 0.69 -1.76 3.81
N ARG A 27 1.77 -2.50 3.51
CA ARG A 27 2.94 -2.61 4.38
C ARG A 27 3.93 -1.51 4.00
N VAL A 28 4.38 -0.75 4.98
CA VAL A 28 5.35 0.34 4.76
C VAL A 28 6.61 0.00 5.57
N TYR A 29 7.75 0.03 4.92
CA TYR A 29 9.03 -0.34 5.53
C TYR A 29 9.95 0.86 5.66
N ASP A 30 10.71 0.90 6.76
CA ASP A 30 11.82 1.83 6.96
C ASP A 30 13.08 0.97 7.06
N GLY A 31 13.80 0.85 5.93
CA GLY A 31 14.88 -0.09 5.83
C GLY A 31 14.38 -1.53 5.89
N ARG A 32 14.86 -2.32 6.86
CA ARG A 32 14.48 -3.72 7.01
C ARG A 32 13.30 -3.94 7.94
N SER A 33 12.89 -2.91 8.65
CA SER A 33 11.81 -2.99 9.64
C SER A 33 10.57 -2.28 9.14
N PHE A 34 9.42 -2.57 9.76
CA PHE A 34 8.23 -1.79 9.50
C PHE A 34 8.44 -0.35 9.96
N ALA A 35 7.93 0.60 9.16
CA ALA A 35 8.02 2.01 9.50
C ALA A 35 7.16 2.33 10.73
N ASP A 36 7.61 3.31 11.51
CA ASP A 36 6.87 3.81 12.67
C ASP A 36 5.58 4.48 12.19
N ASP A 37 4.46 4.07 12.74
CA ASP A 37 3.14 4.61 12.36
C ASP A 37 3.02 6.12 12.55
N ASP A 38 3.73 6.70 13.48
CA ASP A 38 3.67 8.14 13.76
C ASP A 38 4.63 8.97 12.90
N SER A 39 5.51 8.34 12.14
CA SER A 39 6.42 9.05 11.24
C SER A 39 5.70 9.48 9.97
N THR A 40 6.06 10.65 9.44
CA THR A 40 5.58 11.07 8.11
C THR A 40 6.43 10.40 7.04
N LEU A 41 5.88 10.32 5.82
CA LEU A 41 6.64 9.76 4.71
C LEU A 41 7.89 10.61 4.42
N ALA A 42 7.79 11.93 4.55
CA ALA A 42 8.95 12.81 4.37
C ALA A 42 10.04 12.53 5.40
N ALA A 43 9.66 12.18 6.63
CA ALA A 43 10.62 11.90 7.71
C ALA A 43 11.44 10.64 7.45
N ILE A 44 10.83 9.62 6.82
CA ILE A 44 11.51 8.35 6.53
C ILE A 44 11.97 8.25 5.08
N ARG A 45 11.82 9.31 4.30
CA ARG A 45 12.27 9.39 2.91
C ARG A 45 13.77 9.12 2.83
N LYS A 46 14.17 8.34 1.83
CA LYS A 46 15.57 7.91 1.69
C LYS A 46 16.19 8.38 0.38
N GLY A 47 17.51 8.55 0.41
CA GLY A 47 18.33 8.89 -0.73
C GLY A 47 18.00 10.27 -1.29
N ASP A 48 18.13 10.40 -2.60
CA ASP A 48 17.90 11.65 -3.31
C ASP A 48 16.46 11.83 -3.78
N SER A 49 15.54 11.04 -3.23
CA SER A 49 14.14 11.13 -3.60
C SER A 49 13.60 12.53 -3.33
N LYS A 50 12.82 13.06 -4.28
CA LYS A 50 12.34 14.44 -4.21
C LYS A 50 10.98 14.56 -3.53
N GLY A 51 10.33 13.46 -3.25
CA GLY A 51 8.98 13.47 -2.75
C GLY A 51 7.97 13.67 -3.87
N GLY A 52 6.83 14.25 -3.57
CA GLY A 52 5.77 14.50 -4.54
C GLY A 52 4.44 14.00 -4.04
N GLU A 53 3.49 13.91 -4.97
CA GLU A 53 2.15 13.43 -4.69
C GLU A 53 1.77 12.35 -5.70
N PHE A 54 1.01 11.36 -5.25
CA PHE A 54 0.53 10.29 -6.11
C PHE A 54 -0.82 9.80 -5.62
N GLY A 55 -1.82 9.82 -6.50
CA GLY A 55 -3.16 9.32 -6.20
C GLY A 55 -3.41 8.00 -6.90
N PRO A 56 -3.16 6.85 -6.24
CA PRO A 56 -3.44 5.57 -6.86
C PRO A 56 -4.94 5.42 -7.10
N ARG A 57 -5.30 4.66 -8.14
CA ARG A 57 -6.66 4.42 -8.53
C ARG A 57 -6.92 2.93 -8.59
N LYS A 58 -8.18 2.54 -8.75
CA LYS A 58 -8.56 1.13 -8.84
C LYS A 58 -7.85 0.40 -9.98
N ASN A 59 -7.55 1.10 -11.07
CA ASN A 59 -6.85 0.51 -12.21
C ASN A 59 -5.33 0.61 -12.13
N THR A 60 -4.78 1.14 -11.04
CA THR A 60 -3.34 1.15 -10.82
C THR A 60 -2.88 -0.26 -10.44
N LYS A 61 -1.84 -0.75 -11.12
CA LYS A 61 -1.28 -2.07 -10.77
C LYS A 61 -0.55 -2.00 -9.44
N VAL A 62 -0.60 -3.10 -8.68
CA VAL A 62 0.09 -3.22 -7.39
C VAL A 62 1.58 -2.88 -7.54
N GLY A 63 2.26 -3.48 -8.52
CA GLY A 63 3.68 -3.22 -8.76
C GLY A 63 3.97 -1.77 -9.09
N ASN A 64 3.09 -1.12 -9.87
CA ASN A 64 3.27 0.28 -10.24
C ASN A 64 3.13 1.20 -9.02
N LEU A 65 2.21 0.90 -8.12
CA LEU A 65 2.05 1.64 -6.87
C LEU A 65 3.33 1.55 -6.04
N GLU A 66 3.86 0.34 -5.88
CA GLU A 66 5.09 0.10 -5.10
C GLU A 66 6.27 0.84 -5.72
N ASP A 67 6.41 0.76 -7.04
CA ASP A 67 7.49 1.44 -7.77
C ASP A 67 7.38 2.95 -7.65
N LYS A 68 6.17 3.49 -7.71
CA LYS A 68 5.95 4.93 -7.63
C LYS A 68 6.33 5.47 -6.25
N ILE A 69 5.96 4.76 -5.19
CA ILE A 69 6.32 5.17 -3.84
C ILE A 69 7.84 5.09 -3.65
N MET A 70 8.48 4.05 -4.20
CA MET A 70 9.94 3.93 -4.16
C MET A 70 10.61 5.10 -4.90
N GLU A 71 10.07 5.46 -6.06
CA GLU A 71 10.61 6.58 -6.85
C GLU A 71 10.47 7.91 -6.12
N MET A 72 9.31 8.15 -5.51
CA MET A 72 9.02 9.44 -4.86
C MET A 72 9.72 9.61 -3.52
N PHE A 73 9.80 8.55 -2.73
CA PHE A 73 10.25 8.63 -1.34
C PHE A 73 11.40 7.70 -0.99
N GLY A 74 11.78 6.80 -1.88
CA GLY A 74 12.79 5.79 -1.56
C GLY A 74 12.31 4.82 -0.48
N ILE A 75 11.01 4.66 -0.33
CA ILE A 75 10.40 3.83 0.70
C ILE A 75 9.89 2.55 0.06
N LYS A 76 10.23 1.41 0.66
CA LYS A 76 9.71 0.12 0.23
C LYS A 76 8.30 -0.07 0.79
N THR A 77 7.37 -0.48 -0.08
CA THR A 77 6.02 -0.84 0.31
C THR A 77 5.64 -2.16 -0.33
N GLN A 78 4.66 -2.83 0.27
CA GLN A 78 4.08 -4.06 -0.29
C GLN A 78 2.58 -4.03 -0.05
N VAL A 79 1.82 -4.49 -1.04
CA VAL A 79 0.37 -4.62 -0.91
C VAL A 79 0.05 -6.05 -0.51
N ALA A 80 -0.63 -6.20 0.61
CA ALA A 80 -1.04 -7.48 1.15
C ALA A 80 -2.55 -7.62 1.12
N GLY A 81 -3.06 -8.82 1.33
CA GLY A 81 -4.49 -9.07 1.40
C GLY A 81 -5.14 -8.35 2.58
N SER A 82 -6.46 -8.41 2.64
CA SER A 82 -7.24 -7.67 3.65
C SER A 82 -6.89 -8.05 5.08
N ASP A 83 -6.45 -9.29 5.31
CA ASP A 83 -6.03 -9.76 6.64
C ASP A 83 -4.51 -9.77 6.84
N ASP A 84 -3.77 -9.22 5.87
CA ASP A 84 -2.31 -9.12 5.91
C ASP A 84 -1.59 -10.48 5.97
N SER A 85 -2.23 -11.53 5.47
CA SER A 85 -1.69 -12.89 5.55
C SER A 85 -0.89 -13.33 4.33
N TYR A 86 -0.95 -12.58 3.23
CA TYR A 86 -0.22 -12.89 1.99
C TYR A 86 0.01 -11.61 1.20
N LEU A 87 0.95 -11.66 0.24
CA LEU A 87 1.21 -10.51 -0.64
C LEU A 87 0.40 -10.64 -1.92
N CYS A 88 -0.14 -9.52 -2.39
CA CYS A 88 -0.88 -9.45 -3.64
C CYS A 88 0.06 -9.55 -4.83
N ASN A 89 -0.45 -10.11 -5.94
CA ASN A 89 0.30 -10.21 -7.19
C ASN A 89 0.52 -8.82 -7.78
N ASN A 90 1.76 -8.49 -8.10
CA ASN A 90 2.13 -7.18 -8.63
C ASN A 90 1.51 -6.86 -9.99
N ASP A 91 1.11 -7.88 -10.76
CA ASP A 91 0.51 -7.69 -12.08
C ASP A 91 -0.97 -7.35 -12.01
N LEU A 92 -1.60 -7.54 -10.87
CA LEU A 92 -3.01 -7.19 -10.70
C LEU A 92 -3.17 -5.70 -10.46
N THR A 93 -4.31 -5.14 -10.93
CA THR A 93 -4.71 -3.80 -10.50
C THR A 93 -5.18 -3.87 -9.05
N LEU A 94 -5.31 -2.71 -8.41
CA LEU A 94 -5.82 -2.69 -7.04
C LEU A 94 -7.23 -3.27 -6.95
N ALA A 95 -8.08 -2.98 -7.92
CA ALA A 95 -9.43 -3.57 -7.99
C ALA A 95 -9.35 -5.09 -8.20
N GLY A 96 -8.45 -5.54 -9.09
CA GLY A 96 -8.25 -6.97 -9.33
C GLY A 96 -7.71 -7.69 -8.10
N ALA A 97 -6.79 -7.05 -7.37
CA ALA A 97 -6.24 -7.60 -6.15
C ALA A 97 -7.32 -7.73 -5.06
N LEU A 98 -8.20 -6.72 -4.94
CA LEU A 98 -9.32 -6.78 -3.99
C LEU A 98 -10.28 -7.91 -4.35
N GLU A 99 -10.61 -8.05 -5.63
CA GLU A 99 -11.49 -9.14 -6.08
C GLU A 99 -10.89 -10.51 -5.76
N ALA A 100 -9.59 -10.69 -6.03
CA ALA A 100 -8.90 -11.93 -5.72
C ALA A 100 -8.90 -12.20 -4.20
N ASP A 101 -8.74 -11.15 -3.41
CA ASP A 101 -8.78 -11.24 -1.94
C ASP A 101 -10.16 -11.67 -1.45
N GLN A 102 -11.22 -11.05 -1.98
CA GLN A 102 -12.58 -11.39 -1.61
C GLN A 102 -12.90 -12.85 -1.93
N ASN A 103 -12.46 -13.34 -3.08
CA ASN A 103 -12.64 -14.73 -3.45
C ASN A 103 -11.88 -15.66 -2.50
N LYS A 104 -10.68 -15.30 -2.10
CA LYS A 104 -9.87 -16.09 -1.17
C LYS A 104 -10.50 -16.12 0.22
N MET A 105 -11.01 -14.99 0.71
CA MET A 105 -11.67 -14.92 2.01
C MET A 105 -12.98 -15.71 2.01
N GLU A 106 -13.74 -15.67 0.93
CA GLU A 106 -14.96 -16.44 0.77
C GLU A 106 -14.67 -17.95 0.84
N LYS A 107 -13.60 -18.39 0.18
CA LYS A 107 -13.20 -19.81 0.24
C LYS A 107 -12.81 -20.24 1.64
N LYS A 108 -12.11 -19.39 2.39
CA LYS A 108 -11.77 -19.67 3.79
C LYS A 108 -13.02 -19.81 4.65
N SER A 109 -13.99 -18.93 4.44
CA SER A 109 -15.26 -18.96 5.18
C SER A 109 -16.02 -20.25 4.94
N LYS A 110 -16.02 -20.76 3.71
CA LYS A 110 -16.73 -21.99 3.34
C LYS A 110 -16.09 -23.25 3.90
N LYS A 111 -14.84 -23.20 4.29
CA LYS A 111 -14.10 -24.36 4.82
C LYS A 111 -14.24 -24.55 6.31
N SER A 112 -14.79 -23.59 6.99
CA SER A 112 -14.95 -23.65 8.44
C SER A 112 -16.19 -24.47 8.86
#